data_b5c82ba89902e37c572dfd66c64e23a2
#
_entry.id   b5c82ba89902e37c572dfd66c64e23a2
#
_cell.length_a   1.000
_cell.length_b   1.000
_cell.length_c   1.000
_cell.angle_alpha   90.00
_cell.angle_beta   90.00
_cell.angle_gamma   90.00
#
_symmetry.space_group_name_H-M   'P 1'
#
loop_
_entity.id
_entity.type
_entity.pdbx_description
1 polymer ?
#
loop_
_entity_poly.entity_id
_entity_poly.type
_entity_poly.pdbx_seq_one_letter_code
_entity_poly.pdbx_strand_id
1 'polypeptide(L)'
;MSLTAQLSQPIRLSQPDDNARQRAREGVQDFLAVSWPILNQQAPDSGLPLLKTIYADSGPASRALLLGYAAHALDYDDFHADFRGHPSVVILPALLAWAAENDAFDAARFLDACIIGVEMAGRLGLAMTQSHYTLGYHNTASLGTLAAAAALARFSGADARQTAVLLGIAATEASGLRAQFGSAVKPLHAGFAAERAVRAAQLALAGFDGQAEGVLEAFISLGSAREAQPEKLLENWGAPWRIVSPGLEFKPFATCAGTHSAAEATREIRQRWSGST
;
A
#
# COMPACT_ATOMS: atom_id res chain seq x y z
N MET A 1 -26.12 -9.28 -3.24
CA MET A 1 -24.70 -9.63 -2.89
C MET A 1 -24.05 -8.35 -2.45
N SER A 2 -23.45 -8.32 -1.26
CA SER A 2 -22.75 -7.13 -0.72
C SER A 2 -21.57 -6.73 -1.60
N LEU A 3 -21.10 -5.50 -1.49
CA LEU A 3 -19.92 -5.00 -2.20
C LEU A 3 -18.68 -5.84 -1.86
N THR A 4 -18.49 -6.16 -0.58
CA THR A 4 -17.39 -7.00 -0.11
C THR A 4 -17.41 -8.38 -0.77
N ALA A 5 -18.58 -9.02 -0.86
CA ALA A 5 -18.72 -10.32 -1.52
C ALA A 5 -18.44 -10.23 -3.04
N GLN A 6 -18.84 -9.14 -3.68
CA GLN A 6 -18.54 -8.90 -5.10
C GLN A 6 -17.02 -8.70 -5.33
N LEU A 7 -16.33 -7.96 -4.47
CA LEU A 7 -14.86 -7.76 -4.54
C LEU A 7 -14.06 -9.04 -4.33
N SER A 8 -14.56 -9.98 -3.52
CA SER A 8 -13.88 -11.24 -3.27
C SER A 8 -13.57 -12.02 -4.57
N GLN A 9 -14.45 -11.97 -5.56
CA GLN A 9 -14.26 -12.69 -6.82
C GLN A 9 -13.08 -12.14 -7.64
N PRO A 10 -13.03 -10.85 -8.02
CA PRO A 10 -11.92 -10.34 -8.81
C PRO A 10 -10.58 -10.37 -8.06
N ILE A 11 -10.54 -10.15 -6.75
CA ILE A 11 -9.31 -10.29 -5.96
C ILE A 11 -8.72 -11.69 -6.12
N ARG A 12 -9.54 -12.72 -6.05
CA ARG A 12 -9.10 -14.13 -6.06
C ARG A 12 -8.81 -14.67 -7.45
N LEU A 13 -9.58 -14.28 -8.46
CA LEU A 13 -9.66 -14.98 -9.74
C LEU A 13 -9.10 -14.20 -10.93
N SER A 14 -8.87 -12.91 -10.80
CA SER A 14 -8.32 -12.10 -11.90
C SER A 14 -6.93 -12.59 -12.33
N GLN A 15 -6.66 -12.46 -13.62
CA GLN A 15 -5.40 -12.88 -14.23
C GLN A 15 -4.68 -11.64 -14.78
N PRO A 16 -3.66 -11.12 -14.08
CA PRO A 16 -2.84 -10.04 -14.60
C PRO A 16 -2.12 -10.42 -15.90
N ASP A 17 -1.98 -9.44 -16.79
CA ASP A 17 -1.22 -9.60 -18.02
C ASP A 17 0.29 -9.36 -17.81
N ASP A 18 1.08 -9.60 -18.85
CA ASP A 18 2.54 -9.47 -18.78
C ASP A 18 3.00 -8.02 -18.61
N ASN A 19 2.22 -7.04 -19.10
CA ASN A 19 2.51 -5.62 -18.90
C ASN A 19 2.35 -5.24 -17.43
N ALA A 20 1.27 -5.67 -16.80
CA ALA A 20 1.06 -5.47 -15.37
C ALA A 20 2.16 -6.14 -14.52
N ARG A 21 2.58 -7.36 -14.90
CA ARG A 21 3.69 -8.04 -14.22
C ARG A 21 5.02 -7.33 -14.41
N GLN A 22 5.28 -6.74 -15.59
CA GLN A 22 6.47 -5.94 -15.81
C GLN A 22 6.46 -4.69 -14.90
N ARG A 23 5.34 -3.97 -14.83
CA ARG A 23 5.20 -2.82 -13.92
C ARG A 23 5.36 -3.21 -12.44
N ALA A 24 4.87 -4.40 -12.04
CA ALA A 24 5.07 -4.91 -10.69
C ALA A 24 6.56 -5.18 -10.38
N ARG A 25 7.33 -5.73 -11.34
CA ARG A 25 8.78 -5.89 -11.17
C ARG A 25 9.49 -4.56 -10.96
N GLU A 26 9.12 -3.53 -11.71
CA GLU A 26 9.67 -2.17 -11.54
C GLU A 26 9.34 -1.61 -10.16
N GLY A 27 8.10 -1.79 -9.67
CA GLY A 27 7.71 -1.41 -8.31
C GLY A 27 8.49 -2.14 -7.22
N VAL A 28 8.77 -3.45 -7.42
CA VAL A 28 9.64 -4.22 -6.50
C VAL A 28 11.07 -3.69 -6.52
N GLN A 29 11.62 -3.34 -7.70
CA GLN A 29 12.97 -2.78 -7.81
C GLN A 29 13.06 -1.41 -7.12
N ASP A 30 12.10 -0.53 -7.34
CA ASP A 30 12.01 0.76 -6.66
C ASP A 30 11.95 0.59 -5.13
N PHE A 31 11.04 -0.25 -4.66
CA PHE A 31 10.89 -0.56 -3.24
C PHE A 31 12.22 -1.03 -2.60
N LEU A 32 12.93 -1.94 -3.25
CA LEU A 32 14.23 -2.43 -2.77
C LEU A 32 15.26 -1.30 -2.74
N ALA A 33 15.32 -0.47 -3.78
CA ALA A 33 16.26 0.63 -3.89
C ALA A 33 16.05 1.68 -2.79
N VAL A 34 14.78 2.05 -2.52
CA VAL A 34 14.48 3.09 -1.52
C VAL A 34 14.55 2.60 -0.07
N SER A 35 14.31 1.31 0.17
CA SER A 35 14.38 0.72 1.52
C SER A 35 15.80 0.39 1.95
N TRP A 36 16.66 0.01 1.00
CA TRP A 36 18.03 -0.46 1.26
C TRP A 36 18.88 0.50 2.11
N PRO A 37 18.94 1.83 1.82
CA PRO A 37 19.77 2.75 2.59
C PRO A 37 19.37 2.83 4.07
N ILE A 38 18.09 2.74 4.39
CA ILE A 38 17.58 2.77 5.75
C ILE A 38 17.85 1.44 6.46
N LEU A 39 17.56 0.31 5.80
CA LEU A 39 17.78 -1.03 6.38
C LEU A 39 19.25 -1.29 6.72
N ASN A 40 20.19 -0.74 5.93
CA ASN A 40 21.63 -0.89 6.08
C ASN A 40 22.33 0.31 6.74
N GLN A 41 21.57 1.25 7.32
CA GLN A 41 22.11 2.43 8.02
C GLN A 41 23.04 3.30 7.14
N GLN A 42 22.75 3.37 5.85
CA GLN A 42 23.48 4.19 4.88
C GLN A 42 22.84 5.58 4.67
N ALA A 43 21.65 5.80 5.23
CA ALA A 43 21.00 7.09 5.28
C ALA A 43 20.62 7.44 6.71
N PRO A 44 20.61 8.73 7.09
CA PRO A 44 20.23 9.18 8.42
C PRO A 44 18.78 8.79 8.75
N ASP A 45 18.59 7.99 9.77
CA ASP A 45 17.29 7.65 10.35
C ASP A 45 17.45 7.24 11.82
N SER A 46 16.67 7.84 12.71
CA SER A 46 16.66 7.50 14.13
C SER A 46 15.49 6.61 14.53
N GLY A 47 14.51 6.43 13.67
CA GLY A 47 13.29 5.71 13.97
C GLY A 47 13.45 4.19 13.88
N LEU A 48 14.09 3.69 12.83
CA LEU A 48 14.23 2.24 12.63
C LEU A 48 14.98 1.53 13.77
N PRO A 49 16.10 2.06 14.32
CA PRO A 49 16.74 1.44 15.49
C PRO A 49 15.81 1.33 16.70
N LEU A 50 15.04 2.38 16.99
CA LEU A 50 14.05 2.37 18.07
C LEU A 50 12.95 1.35 17.82
N LEU A 51 12.41 1.31 16.61
CA LEU A 51 11.36 0.36 16.22
C LEU A 51 11.87 -1.09 16.33
N LYS A 52 13.09 -1.39 15.93
CA LYS A 52 13.70 -2.73 16.11
C LYS A 52 13.79 -3.16 17.58
N THR A 53 13.92 -2.21 18.51
CA THR A 53 13.90 -2.52 19.94
C THR A 53 12.48 -2.84 20.44
N ILE A 54 11.47 -2.11 19.96
CA ILE A 54 10.07 -2.27 20.36
C ILE A 54 9.46 -3.52 19.71
N TYR A 55 9.72 -3.72 18.42
CA TYR A 55 9.22 -4.84 17.61
C TYR A 55 10.33 -5.89 17.42
N ALA A 56 10.88 -6.38 18.54
CA ALA A 56 12.02 -7.30 18.56
C ALA A 56 11.63 -8.74 18.20
N ASP A 57 10.33 -9.08 18.15
CA ASP A 57 9.89 -10.39 17.71
C ASP A 57 10.14 -10.58 16.20
N SER A 58 10.33 -11.85 15.80
CA SER A 58 10.60 -12.21 14.42
C SER A 58 9.33 -12.56 13.63
N GLY A 59 8.16 -12.26 14.17
CA GLY A 59 6.88 -12.56 13.53
C GLY A 59 6.63 -11.75 12.25
N PRO A 60 5.78 -12.25 11.34
CA PRO A 60 5.54 -11.60 10.06
C PRO A 60 4.93 -10.20 10.21
N ALA A 61 4.12 -9.95 11.23
CA ALA A 61 3.53 -8.63 11.49
C ALA A 61 4.60 -7.59 11.83
N SER A 62 5.53 -7.90 12.74
CA SER A 62 6.64 -7.01 13.11
C SER A 62 7.61 -6.80 11.96
N ARG A 63 7.91 -7.85 11.17
CA ARG A 63 8.70 -7.71 9.93
C ARG A 63 8.04 -6.77 8.93
N ALA A 64 6.73 -6.89 8.71
CA ALA A 64 5.98 -6.02 7.81
C ALA A 64 6.04 -4.56 8.26
N LEU A 65 5.90 -4.30 9.58
CA LEU A 65 6.03 -2.97 10.16
C LEU A 65 7.39 -2.36 9.88
N LEU A 66 8.47 -3.08 10.20
CA LEU A 66 9.84 -2.58 10.06
C LEU A 66 10.21 -2.31 8.60
N LEU A 67 9.80 -3.20 7.68
CA LEU A 67 10.00 -3.02 6.24
C LEU A 67 9.21 -1.84 5.69
N GLY A 68 7.94 -1.69 6.09
CA GLY A 68 7.08 -0.59 5.65
C GLY A 68 7.58 0.77 6.12
N TYR A 69 8.04 0.85 7.38
CA TYR A 69 8.70 2.05 7.88
C TYR A 69 9.95 2.38 7.07
N ALA A 70 10.86 1.40 6.90
CA ALA A 70 12.12 1.63 6.20
C ALA A 70 11.93 2.07 4.76
N ALA A 71 10.96 1.50 4.06
CA ALA A 71 10.67 1.84 2.67
C ALA A 71 10.10 3.26 2.51
N HIS A 72 9.38 3.77 3.51
CA HIS A 72 8.75 5.10 3.45
C HIS A 72 9.56 6.21 4.15
N ALA A 73 10.66 5.85 4.83
CA ALA A 73 11.41 6.79 5.68
C ALA A 73 12.05 7.96 4.90
N LEU A 74 12.44 7.74 3.64
CA LEU A 74 13.05 8.77 2.79
C LEU A 74 12.03 9.57 1.96
N ASP A 75 10.76 9.21 2.01
CA ASP A 75 9.72 9.76 1.11
C ASP A 75 10.14 9.70 -0.39
N TYR A 76 10.88 8.65 -0.75
CA TYR A 76 11.46 8.45 -2.09
C TYR A 76 10.75 7.33 -2.87
N ASP A 77 9.86 6.63 -2.21
CA ASP A 77 9.04 5.54 -2.70
C ASP A 77 8.00 6.01 -3.74
N ASP A 78 7.50 5.06 -4.53
CA ASP A 78 6.53 5.30 -5.58
C ASP A 78 5.27 6.05 -5.10
N PHE A 79 4.56 6.64 -6.06
CA PHE A 79 3.29 7.31 -5.87
C PHE A 79 2.26 6.79 -6.89
N HIS A 80 0.99 6.79 -6.53
CA HIS A 80 -0.09 6.41 -7.43
C HIS A 80 -1.20 7.47 -7.40
N ALA A 81 -1.51 8.05 -8.57
CA ALA A 81 -2.38 9.22 -8.68
C ALA A 81 -3.82 8.97 -8.17
N ASP A 82 -4.48 7.89 -8.58
CA ASP A 82 -5.85 7.58 -8.11
C ASP A 82 -5.88 7.28 -6.61
N PHE A 83 -4.88 6.56 -6.11
CA PHE A 83 -4.75 6.24 -4.69
C PHE A 83 -4.42 7.47 -3.84
N ARG A 84 -3.75 8.46 -4.41
CA ARG A 84 -3.21 9.65 -3.71
C ARG A 84 -2.34 9.25 -2.53
N GLY A 85 -1.45 8.29 -2.76
CA GLY A 85 -0.61 7.69 -1.75
C GLY A 85 0.43 6.76 -2.35
N HIS A 86 1.09 6.01 -1.50
CA HIS A 86 2.27 5.22 -1.76
C HIS A 86 1.95 3.72 -1.60
N PRO A 87 1.56 2.99 -2.67
CA PRO A 87 1.04 1.63 -2.52
C PRO A 87 2.12 0.61 -2.19
N SER A 88 3.31 0.70 -2.81
CA SER A 88 4.33 -0.34 -2.68
C SER A 88 4.88 -0.47 -1.27
N VAL A 89 4.98 0.63 -0.51
CA VAL A 89 5.52 0.63 0.86
C VAL A 89 4.59 -0.01 1.90
N VAL A 90 3.39 -0.38 1.51
CA VAL A 90 2.43 -1.12 2.36
C VAL A 90 2.24 -2.54 1.85
N ILE A 91 2.04 -2.69 0.54
CA ILE A 91 1.73 -3.96 -0.11
C ILE A 91 2.95 -4.90 -0.06
N LEU A 92 4.12 -4.43 -0.50
CA LEU A 92 5.32 -5.26 -0.57
C LEU A 92 5.84 -5.69 0.80
N PRO A 93 5.91 -4.84 1.84
CA PRO A 93 6.26 -5.28 3.19
C PRO A 93 5.36 -6.39 3.71
N ALA A 94 4.04 -6.28 3.53
CA ALA A 94 3.10 -7.30 3.95
C ALA A 94 3.30 -8.62 3.20
N LEU A 95 3.45 -8.57 1.88
CA LEU A 95 3.70 -9.75 1.04
C LEU A 95 5.05 -10.41 1.34
N LEU A 96 6.13 -9.63 1.47
CA LEU A 96 7.47 -10.15 1.77
C LEU A 96 7.53 -10.79 3.16
N ALA A 97 6.94 -10.14 4.15
CA ALA A 97 6.88 -10.68 5.50
C ALA A 97 6.06 -11.98 5.57
N TRP A 98 4.97 -12.06 4.82
CA TRP A 98 4.16 -13.27 4.72
C TRP A 98 4.86 -14.39 3.96
N ALA A 99 5.50 -14.06 2.83
CA ALA A 99 6.24 -15.02 2.01
C ALA A 99 7.41 -15.66 2.76
N ALA A 100 8.06 -14.92 3.67
CA ALA A 100 9.16 -15.43 4.47
C ALA A 100 8.77 -16.52 5.49
N GLU A 101 7.47 -16.73 5.73
CA GLU A 101 6.98 -17.84 6.57
C GLU A 101 6.80 -19.14 5.78
N ASN A 102 7.00 -19.13 4.48
CA ASN A 102 6.76 -20.27 3.61
C ASN A 102 8.04 -20.66 2.86
N ASP A 103 8.41 -21.93 2.89
CA ASP A 103 9.60 -22.44 2.22
C ASP A 103 9.50 -22.42 0.69
N ALA A 104 8.29 -22.42 0.14
CA ALA A 104 8.04 -22.41 -1.30
C ALA A 104 7.60 -21.02 -1.77
N PHE A 105 8.53 -20.26 -2.35
CA PHE A 105 8.26 -18.95 -2.93
C PHE A 105 7.88 -19.08 -4.41
N ASP A 106 6.67 -18.65 -4.77
CA ASP A 106 6.19 -18.52 -6.13
C ASP A 106 6.22 -17.04 -6.57
N ALA A 107 7.20 -16.71 -7.41
CA ALA A 107 7.40 -15.34 -7.88
C ALA A 107 6.24 -14.83 -8.75
N ALA A 108 5.61 -15.69 -9.56
CA ALA A 108 4.48 -15.29 -10.40
C ALA A 108 3.27 -14.94 -9.53
N ARG A 109 2.97 -15.79 -8.54
CA ARG A 109 1.89 -15.57 -7.58
C ARG A 109 2.14 -14.32 -6.73
N PHE A 110 3.40 -14.06 -6.37
CA PHE A 110 3.79 -12.85 -5.63
C PHE A 110 3.52 -11.59 -6.46
N LEU A 111 3.95 -11.55 -7.72
CA LEU A 111 3.71 -10.42 -8.61
C LEU A 111 2.21 -10.22 -8.88
N ASP A 112 1.45 -11.29 -9.11
CA ASP A 112 0.01 -11.21 -9.28
C ASP A 112 -0.66 -10.61 -8.03
N ALA A 113 -0.25 -11.02 -6.83
CA ALA A 113 -0.75 -10.47 -5.58
C ALA A 113 -0.40 -8.98 -5.40
N CYS A 114 0.81 -8.58 -5.77
CA CYS A 114 1.21 -7.17 -5.79
C CYS A 114 0.30 -6.35 -6.72
N ILE A 115 0.03 -6.83 -7.94
CA ILE A 115 -0.85 -6.18 -8.90
C ILE A 115 -2.28 -6.04 -8.34
N ILE A 116 -2.82 -7.08 -7.72
CA ILE A 116 -4.14 -7.03 -7.06
C ILE A 116 -4.16 -5.99 -5.94
N GLY A 117 -3.09 -5.89 -5.16
CA GLY A 117 -2.98 -4.85 -4.12
C GLY A 117 -2.99 -3.44 -4.70
N VAL A 118 -2.23 -3.18 -5.76
CA VAL A 118 -2.22 -1.86 -6.42
C VAL A 118 -3.55 -1.56 -7.10
N GLU A 119 -4.19 -2.55 -7.72
CA GLU A 119 -5.55 -2.41 -8.27
C GLU A 119 -6.52 -1.97 -7.16
N MET A 120 -6.53 -2.68 -6.03
CA MET A 120 -7.38 -2.34 -4.89
C MET A 120 -7.07 -0.94 -4.35
N ALA A 121 -5.80 -0.54 -4.25
CA ALA A 121 -5.39 0.80 -3.81
C ALA A 121 -5.97 1.90 -4.71
N GLY A 122 -5.77 1.79 -6.02
CA GLY A 122 -6.31 2.74 -6.99
C GLY A 122 -7.83 2.80 -6.97
N ARG A 123 -8.50 1.64 -6.91
CA ARG A 123 -9.96 1.55 -6.83
C ARG A 123 -10.53 2.17 -5.56
N LEU A 124 -9.90 1.92 -4.41
CA LEU A 124 -10.27 2.57 -3.15
C LEU A 124 -10.12 4.09 -3.26
N GLY A 125 -9.01 4.58 -3.81
CA GLY A 125 -8.81 6.01 -3.99
C GLY A 125 -9.87 6.66 -4.88
N LEU A 126 -10.31 5.99 -5.95
CA LEU A 126 -11.42 6.45 -6.79
C LEU A 126 -12.76 6.43 -6.03
N ALA A 127 -13.05 5.32 -5.35
CA ALA A 127 -14.31 5.15 -4.60
C ALA A 127 -14.44 6.13 -3.42
N MET A 128 -13.36 6.38 -2.71
CA MET A 128 -13.31 7.30 -1.56
C MET A 128 -13.26 8.77 -1.97
N THR A 129 -13.03 9.06 -3.25
CA THR A 129 -12.88 10.40 -3.82
C THR A 129 -11.76 11.23 -3.19
N GLN A 130 -11.74 12.55 -3.40
CA GLN A 130 -10.84 13.46 -2.71
C GLN A 130 -11.25 13.69 -1.25
N SER A 131 -12.49 13.39 -0.91
CA SER A 131 -13.05 13.69 0.42
C SER A 131 -12.31 12.99 1.55
N HIS A 132 -11.89 11.72 1.37
CA HIS A 132 -11.11 10.99 2.36
C HIS A 132 -9.81 11.72 2.74
N TYR A 133 -9.07 12.14 1.72
CA TYR A 133 -7.85 12.91 1.94
C TYR A 133 -8.14 14.27 2.57
N THR A 134 -9.19 14.97 2.15
CA THR A 134 -9.60 16.28 2.66
C THR A 134 -10.06 16.20 4.12
N LEU A 135 -10.70 15.11 4.52
CA LEU A 135 -11.05 14.83 5.93
C LEU A 135 -9.84 14.66 6.85
N GLY A 136 -8.64 14.53 6.30
CA GLY A 136 -7.40 14.45 7.07
C GLY A 136 -6.82 13.04 7.18
N TYR A 137 -7.33 12.07 6.44
CA TYR A 137 -6.74 10.74 6.39
C TYR A 137 -5.48 10.71 5.52
N HIS A 138 -4.53 9.85 5.90
CA HIS A 138 -3.38 9.48 5.10
C HIS A 138 -3.69 8.20 4.30
N ASN A 139 -3.97 8.34 3.01
CA ASN A 139 -4.42 7.22 2.17
C ASN A 139 -3.45 6.03 2.20
N THR A 140 -2.14 6.27 2.20
CA THR A 140 -1.12 5.22 2.36
C THR A 140 -1.38 4.35 3.59
N ALA A 141 -1.80 4.96 4.68
CA ALA A 141 -2.09 4.22 5.91
C ALA A 141 -3.48 3.57 5.88
N SER A 142 -4.53 4.37 5.69
CA SER A 142 -5.91 3.91 5.83
C SER A 142 -6.32 2.97 4.69
N LEU A 143 -6.26 3.44 3.45
CA LEU A 143 -6.63 2.64 2.27
C LEU A 143 -5.57 1.59 1.95
N GLY A 144 -4.28 1.87 2.28
CA GLY A 144 -3.17 0.94 2.09
C GLY A 144 -3.33 -0.34 2.90
N THR A 145 -3.89 -0.28 4.12
CA THR A 145 -4.21 -1.48 4.91
C THR A 145 -5.13 -2.43 4.13
N LEU A 146 -6.17 -1.92 3.50
CA LEU A 146 -7.10 -2.71 2.67
C LEU A 146 -6.45 -3.22 1.37
N ALA A 147 -5.58 -2.42 0.77
CA ALA A 147 -4.83 -2.81 -0.42
C ALA A 147 -3.88 -3.98 -0.14
N ALA A 148 -3.12 -3.92 0.96
CA ALA A 148 -2.28 -5.02 1.40
C ALA A 148 -3.09 -6.25 1.82
N ALA A 149 -4.26 -6.06 2.43
CA ALA A 149 -5.18 -7.14 2.77
C ALA A 149 -5.66 -7.89 1.52
N ALA A 150 -6.03 -7.17 0.45
CA ALA A 150 -6.41 -7.77 -0.83
C ALA A 150 -5.23 -8.54 -1.47
N ALA A 151 -4.02 -7.98 -1.42
CA ALA A 151 -2.81 -8.65 -1.89
C ALA A 151 -2.54 -9.96 -1.11
N LEU A 152 -2.65 -9.92 0.21
CA LEU A 152 -2.48 -11.11 1.07
C LEU A 152 -3.56 -12.16 0.82
N ALA A 153 -4.82 -11.76 0.61
CA ALA A 153 -5.90 -12.69 0.25
C ALA A 153 -5.57 -13.43 -1.05
N ARG A 154 -5.08 -12.72 -2.07
CA ARG A 154 -4.63 -13.31 -3.34
C ARG A 154 -3.44 -14.24 -3.13
N PHE A 155 -2.41 -13.79 -2.43
CA PHE A 155 -1.18 -14.53 -2.24
C PHE A 155 -1.37 -15.79 -1.38
N SER A 156 -2.15 -15.73 -0.31
CA SER A 156 -2.43 -16.87 0.55
C SER A 156 -3.39 -17.89 -0.07
N GLY A 157 -4.15 -17.53 -1.10
CA GLY A 157 -5.20 -18.36 -1.68
C GLY A 157 -6.46 -18.45 -0.80
N ALA A 158 -6.74 -17.36 -0.08
CA ALA A 158 -7.93 -17.24 0.75
C ALA A 158 -9.21 -17.58 -0.06
N ASP A 159 -10.15 -18.27 0.56
CA ASP A 159 -11.46 -18.50 -0.04
C ASP A 159 -12.34 -17.22 -0.03
N ALA A 160 -13.55 -17.31 -0.55
CA ALA A 160 -14.45 -16.13 -0.64
C ALA A 160 -14.82 -15.57 0.73
N ARG A 161 -15.10 -16.43 1.72
CA ARG A 161 -15.43 -16.03 3.08
C ARG A 161 -14.22 -15.46 3.80
N GLN A 162 -13.08 -16.13 3.72
CA GLN A 162 -11.82 -15.66 4.29
C GLN A 162 -11.42 -14.30 3.73
N THR A 163 -11.54 -14.10 2.41
CA THR A 163 -11.26 -12.80 1.75
C THR A 163 -12.17 -11.70 2.29
N ALA A 164 -13.47 -11.99 2.42
CA ALA A 164 -14.43 -11.01 2.94
C ALA A 164 -14.18 -10.65 4.40
N VAL A 165 -13.94 -11.64 5.25
CA VAL A 165 -13.59 -11.44 6.67
C VAL A 165 -12.28 -10.66 6.81
N LEU A 166 -11.26 -11.01 6.01
CA LEU A 166 -9.97 -10.32 5.99
C LEU A 166 -10.14 -8.82 5.67
N LEU A 167 -10.90 -8.50 4.61
CA LEU A 167 -11.20 -7.12 4.26
C LEU A 167 -11.99 -6.39 5.36
N GLY A 168 -12.92 -7.07 6.02
CA GLY A 168 -13.68 -6.52 7.15
C GLY A 168 -12.79 -6.18 8.35
N ILE A 169 -11.89 -7.09 8.74
CA ILE A 169 -10.93 -6.84 9.82
C ILE A 169 -9.99 -5.69 9.43
N ALA A 170 -9.43 -5.71 8.21
CA ALA A 170 -8.56 -4.66 7.72
C ALA A 170 -9.25 -3.28 7.71
N ALA A 171 -10.53 -3.22 7.33
CA ALA A 171 -11.32 -1.99 7.37
C ALA A 171 -11.51 -1.43 8.79
N THR A 172 -11.68 -2.31 9.77
CA THR A 172 -11.79 -1.94 11.19
C THR A 172 -10.48 -1.34 11.72
N GLU A 173 -9.34 -1.87 11.28
CA GLU A 173 -8.01 -1.43 11.69
C GLU A 173 -7.46 -0.25 10.87
N ALA A 174 -8.12 0.11 9.76
CA ALA A 174 -7.66 1.13 8.83
C ALA A 174 -7.70 2.53 9.45
N SER A 175 -6.52 3.13 9.63
CA SER A 175 -6.38 4.47 10.23
C SER A 175 -5.08 5.14 9.79
N GLY A 176 -4.89 6.39 10.19
CA GLY A 176 -3.70 7.20 9.94
C GLY A 176 -4.09 8.62 9.55
N LEU A 177 -3.48 9.62 10.20
CA LEU A 177 -3.84 11.01 10.04
C LEU A 177 -2.71 11.83 9.41
N ARG A 178 -3.04 12.66 8.44
CA ARG A 178 -2.11 13.62 7.83
C ARG A 178 -1.56 14.64 8.82
N ALA A 179 -2.22 14.83 9.95
CA ALA A 179 -1.72 15.67 11.04
C ALA A 179 -0.31 15.25 11.54
N GLN A 180 0.12 14.03 11.24
CA GLN A 180 1.46 13.54 11.55
C GLN A 180 2.50 13.81 10.44
N PHE A 181 2.14 14.45 9.35
CA PHE A 181 3.10 14.78 8.30
C PHE A 181 4.19 15.70 8.83
N GLY A 182 5.43 15.48 8.39
CA GLY A 182 6.61 16.15 8.90
C GLY A 182 7.27 15.48 10.13
N SER A 183 6.69 14.40 10.64
CA SER A 183 7.28 13.60 11.73
C SER A 183 7.63 12.18 11.27
N ALA A 184 8.44 11.45 12.07
CA ALA A 184 8.75 10.04 11.84
C ALA A 184 7.51 9.12 11.91
N VAL A 185 6.36 9.62 12.39
CA VAL A 185 5.10 8.87 12.38
C VAL A 185 4.52 8.76 10.96
N LYS A 186 4.84 9.68 10.03
CA LYS A 186 4.40 9.52 8.63
C LYS A 186 4.92 8.21 8.01
N PRO A 187 6.22 7.91 7.97
CA PRO A 187 6.70 6.61 7.49
C PRO A 187 6.22 5.44 8.36
N LEU A 188 6.05 5.61 9.65
CA LEU A 188 5.51 4.58 10.54
C LEU A 188 4.07 4.19 10.16
N HIS A 189 3.30 5.08 9.56
CA HIS A 189 1.96 4.76 9.04
C HIS A 189 2.00 3.64 7.99
N ALA A 190 3.00 3.60 7.11
CA ALA A 190 3.17 2.52 6.14
C ALA A 190 3.46 1.19 6.84
N GLY A 191 4.32 1.22 7.85
CA GLY A 191 4.60 0.06 8.70
C GLY A 191 3.36 -0.47 9.41
N PHE A 192 2.60 0.40 10.07
CA PHE A 192 1.36 0.03 10.74
C PHE A 192 0.31 -0.55 9.77
N ALA A 193 0.18 0.02 8.58
CA ALA A 193 -0.76 -0.48 7.59
C ALA A 193 -0.39 -1.90 7.12
N ALA A 194 0.88 -2.16 6.87
CA ALA A 194 1.38 -3.48 6.49
C ALA A 194 1.22 -4.51 7.63
N GLU A 195 1.55 -4.12 8.87
CA GLU A 195 1.37 -4.94 10.07
C GLU A 195 -0.09 -5.36 10.26
N ARG A 196 -1.01 -4.39 10.21
CA ARG A 196 -2.45 -4.63 10.38
C ARG A 196 -3.02 -5.56 9.32
N ALA A 197 -2.60 -5.38 8.06
CA ALA A 197 -3.00 -6.28 6.99
C ALA A 197 -2.52 -7.72 7.23
N VAL A 198 -1.29 -7.91 7.72
CA VAL A 198 -0.76 -9.23 8.09
C VAL A 198 -1.55 -9.84 9.25
N ARG A 199 -1.84 -9.08 10.31
CA ARG A 199 -2.67 -9.55 11.43
C ARG A 199 -4.08 -9.92 10.99
N ALA A 200 -4.70 -9.10 10.14
CA ALA A 200 -6.01 -9.39 9.59
C ALA A 200 -6.01 -10.70 8.78
N ALA A 201 -4.94 -10.94 7.99
CA ALA A 201 -4.78 -12.19 7.24
C ALA A 201 -4.60 -13.40 8.16
N GLN A 202 -3.77 -13.29 9.20
CA GLN A 202 -3.59 -14.34 10.20
C GLN A 202 -4.92 -14.73 10.85
N LEU A 203 -5.71 -13.76 11.28
CA LEU A 203 -7.00 -13.99 11.92
C LEU A 203 -7.99 -14.65 10.94
N ALA A 204 -8.18 -14.08 9.76
CA ALA A 204 -9.16 -14.58 8.79
C ALA A 204 -8.82 -16.00 8.29
N LEU A 205 -7.54 -16.28 8.03
CA LEU A 205 -7.10 -17.60 7.56
C LEU A 205 -7.13 -18.66 8.67
N ALA A 206 -6.98 -18.26 9.93
CA ALA A 206 -7.15 -19.14 11.08
C ALA A 206 -8.64 -19.44 11.39
N GLY A 207 -9.58 -18.82 10.65
CA GLY A 207 -11.02 -19.02 10.87
C GLY A 207 -11.59 -18.20 12.03
N PHE A 208 -10.90 -17.10 12.42
CA PHE A 208 -11.45 -16.18 13.42
C PHE A 208 -12.78 -15.62 12.94
N ASP A 209 -13.78 -15.58 13.81
CA ASP A 209 -15.11 -15.12 13.44
C ASP A 209 -15.13 -13.60 13.22
N GLY A 210 -15.61 -13.18 12.06
CA GLY A 210 -15.72 -11.80 11.65
C GLY A 210 -16.85 -11.58 10.66
N GLN A 211 -17.35 -10.35 10.63
CA GLN A 211 -18.40 -9.99 9.67
C GLN A 211 -17.83 -9.97 8.26
N ALA A 212 -18.41 -10.77 7.37
CA ALA A 212 -18.03 -10.86 5.97
C ALA A 212 -18.72 -9.79 5.10
N GLU A 213 -19.69 -9.05 5.64
CA GLU A 213 -20.49 -8.06 4.91
C GLU A 213 -20.70 -6.81 5.76
N GLY A 214 -20.87 -5.66 5.10
CA GLY A 214 -21.24 -4.39 5.72
C GLY A 214 -20.10 -3.59 6.34
N VAL A 215 -18.96 -4.19 6.69
CA VAL A 215 -17.86 -3.48 7.38
C VAL A 215 -17.10 -2.59 6.39
N LEU A 216 -16.74 -3.12 5.21
CA LEU A 216 -16.09 -2.32 4.17
C LEU A 216 -17.00 -1.19 3.68
N GLU A 217 -18.27 -1.47 3.50
CA GLU A 217 -19.27 -0.49 3.11
C GLU A 217 -19.41 0.62 4.16
N ALA A 218 -19.43 0.27 5.44
CA ALA A 218 -19.44 1.23 6.54
C ALA A 218 -18.18 2.09 6.56
N PHE A 219 -16.98 1.50 6.40
CA PHE A 219 -15.72 2.22 6.31
C PHE A 219 -15.73 3.24 5.17
N ILE A 220 -16.18 2.81 3.97
CA ILE A 220 -16.26 3.69 2.80
C ILE A 220 -17.21 4.86 3.06
N SER A 221 -18.38 4.59 3.58
CA SER A 221 -19.38 5.63 3.87
C SER A 221 -18.90 6.64 4.91
N LEU A 222 -18.32 6.17 6.02
CA LEU A 222 -17.85 7.02 7.11
C LEU A 222 -16.59 7.80 6.70
N GLY A 223 -15.64 7.12 6.05
CA GLY A 223 -14.35 7.69 5.67
C GLY A 223 -14.38 8.66 4.49
N SER A 224 -15.53 8.85 3.84
CA SER A 224 -15.71 9.77 2.70
C SER A 224 -16.70 10.90 2.95
N ALA A 225 -17.11 11.11 4.20
CA ALA A 225 -18.19 12.05 4.53
C ALA A 225 -19.48 11.80 3.69
N ARG A 226 -19.71 10.55 3.31
CA ARG A 226 -20.83 10.10 2.44
C ARG A 226 -20.72 10.59 0.98
N GLU A 227 -19.56 11.03 0.53
CA GLU A 227 -19.28 11.41 -0.86
C GLU A 227 -18.69 10.24 -1.69
N ALA A 228 -18.69 9.04 -1.13
CA ALA A 228 -18.16 7.87 -1.79
C ALA A 228 -18.89 7.51 -3.07
N GLN A 229 -18.16 6.90 -3.99
CA GLN A 229 -18.63 6.28 -5.22
C GLN A 229 -18.29 4.78 -5.21
N PRO A 230 -19.02 3.95 -4.43
CA PRO A 230 -18.67 2.55 -4.20
C PRO A 230 -18.58 1.71 -5.48
N GLU A 231 -19.35 2.07 -6.52
CA GLU A 231 -19.33 1.43 -7.84
C GLU A 231 -17.94 1.47 -8.50
N LYS A 232 -17.12 2.47 -8.19
CA LYS A 232 -15.75 2.60 -8.70
C LYS A 232 -14.81 1.48 -8.25
N LEU A 233 -15.16 0.78 -7.18
CA LEU A 233 -14.38 -0.38 -6.72
C LEU A 233 -14.38 -1.53 -7.73
N LEU A 234 -15.47 -1.72 -8.46
CA LEU A 234 -15.62 -2.84 -9.39
C LEU A 234 -15.60 -2.41 -10.86
N GLU A 235 -15.83 -1.12 -11.13
CA GLU A 235 -15.94 -0.60 -12.49
C GLU A 235 -14.65 -0.85 -13.29
N ASN A 236 -14.73 -1.62 -14.38
CA ASN A 236 -13.59 -1.95 -15.25
C ASN A 236 -12.37 -2.53 -14.49
N TRP A 237 -12.58 -3.40 -13.49
CA TRP A 237 -11.50 -4.04 -12.74
C TRP A 237 -10.49 -4.70 -13.69
N GLY A 238 -9.20 -4.32 -13.58
CA GLY A 238 -8.14 -4.84 -14.41
C GLY A 238 -8.13 -4.38 -15.87
N ALA A 239 -8.97 -3.43 -16.25
CA ALA A 239 -9.10 -2.98 -17.64
C ALA A 239 -9.13 -1.44 -17.79
N PRO A 240 -7.97 -0.77 -17.82
CA PRO A 240 -6.62 -1.29 -17.59
C PRO A 240 -6.33 -1.51 -16.11
N TRP A 241 -5.34 -2.35 -15.80
CA TRP A 241 -4.80 -2.50 -14.45
C TRP A 241 -4.31 -1.16 -13.90
N ARG A 242 -4.62 -0.83 -12.64
CA ARG A 242 -4.20 0.44 -12.03
C ARG A 242 -2.68 0.57 -11.92
N ILE A 243 -1.96 -0.53 -11.80
CA ILE A 243 -0.50 -0.51 -11.85
C ILE A 243 0.08 -0.09 -13.22
N VAL A 244 -0.72 -0.20 -14.30
CA VAL A 244 -0.37 0.21 -15.66
C VAL A 244 -0.87 1.61 -15.97
N SER A 245 -2.13 1.92 -15.61
CA SER A 245 -2.75 3.22 -15.88
C SER A 245 -3.68 3.63 -14.70
N PRO A 246 -3.38 4.74 -14.03
CA PRO A 246 -2.33 5.73 -14.33
C PRO A 246 -0.91 5.22 -14.14
N GLY A 247 -0.71 4.13 -13.41
CA GLY A 247 0.59 3.50 -13.16
C GLY A 247 1.24 3.93 -11.86
N LEU A 248 2.38 3.30 -11.55
CA LEU A 248 3.27 3.73 -10.48
C LEU A 248 4.19 4.83 -10.99
N GLU A 249 4.27 5.93 -10.26
CA GLU A 249 5.16 7.05 -10.52
C GLU A 249 6.37 6.95 -9.61
N PHE A 250 7.56 6.70 -10.17
CA PHE A 250 8.80 6.63 -9.41
C PHE A 250 9.38 8.04 -9.24
N LYS A 251 9.80 8.37 -8.03
CA LYS A 251 10.22 9.72 -7.70
C LYS A 251 11.67 10.00 -8.13
N PRO A 252 11.97 11.14 -8.77
CA PRO A 252 13.34 11.55 -9.07
C PRO A 252 14.07 12.17 -7.87
N PHE A 253 13.36 12.53 -6.79
CA PHE A 253 13.89 13.17 -5.60
C PHE A 253 13.31 12.55 -4.33
N ALA A 254 14.12 12.41 -3.28
CA ALA A 254 13.72 11.93 -1.95
C ALA A 254 12.94 13.00 -1.18
N THR A 255 11.78 13.40 -1.69
CA THR A 255 10.90 14.42 -1.12
C THR A 255 9.45 14.16 -1.50
N CYS A 256 8.53 14.90 -0.87
CA CYS A 256 7.14 14.90 -1.28
C CYS A 256 6.98 15.27 -2.76
N ALA A 257 6.20 14.49 -3.53
CA ALA A 257 5.99 14.70 -4.96
C ALA A 257 5.53 16.14 -5.32
N GLY A 258 4.77 16.78 -4.45
CA GLY A 258 4.35 18.18 -4.62
C GLY A 258 5.48 19.22 -4.68
N THR A 259 6.71 18.84 -4.29
CA THR A 259 7.90 19.72 -4.34
C THR A 259 8.78 19.48 -5.57
N HIS A 260 8.52 18.44 -6.35
CA HIS A 260 9.40 18.03 -7.46
C HIS A 260 9.52 19.09 -8.56
N SER A 261 8.42 19.76 -8.92
CA SER A 261 8.45 20.83 -9.92
C SER A 261 9.36 21.99 -9.50
N ALA A 262 9.36 22.37 -8.22
CA ALA A 262 10.23 23.40 -7.69
C ALA A 262 11.70 22.97 -7.68
N ALA A 263 11.97 21.71 -7.31
CA ALA A 263 13.31 21.13 -7.32
C ALA A 263 13.88 21.07 -8.74
N GLU A 264 13.09 20.64 -9.72
CA GLU A 264 13.49 20.59 -11.13
C GLU A 264 13.75 21.97 -11.70
N ALA A 265 12.86 22.94 -11.47
CA ALA A 265 13.07 24.33 -11.90
C ALA A 265 14.36 24.92 -11.30
N THR A 266 14.65 24.64 -10.02
CA THR A 266 15.89 25.08 -9.37
C THR A 266 17.12 24.45 -10.02
N ARG A 267 17.06 23.15 -10.36
CA ARG A 267 18.13 22.43 -11.06
C ARG A 267 18.43 23.06 -12.44
N GLU A 268 17.38 23.35 -13.21
CA GLU A 268 17.51 24.00 -14.53
C GLU A 268 18.10 25.41 -14.42
N ILE A 269 17.63 26.23 -13.48
CA ILE A 269 18.17 27.58 -13.25
C ILE A 269 19.66 27.50 -12.91
N ARG A 270 20.05 26.61 -12.00
CA ARG A 270 21.45 26.39 -11.61
C ARG A 270 22.33 26.04 -12.81
N GLN A 271 21.87 25.14 -13.70
CA GLN A 271 22.60 24.74 -14.90
C GLN A 271 22.81 25.91 -15.85
N ARG A 272 21.78 26.77 -16.03
CA ARG A 272 21.89 27.97 -16.87
C ARG A 272 22.81 29.04 -16.26
N TRP A 273 22.81 29.15 -14.93
CA TRP A 273 23.62 30.18 -14.23
C TRP A 273 25.11 29.80 -14.14
N SER A 274 25.45 28.53 -13.98
CA SER A 274 26.84 28.06 -13.97
C SER A 274 27.57 28.17 -15.32
N GLY A 275 26.87 28.52 -16.38
CA GLY A 275 27.45 28.84 -17.69
C GLY A 275 27.70 30.34 -17.93
N SER A 276 27.50 31.22 -16.96
CA SER A 276 27.52 32.67 -17.08
C SER A 276 28.63 33.36 -16.26
N THR A 277 29.64 32.61 -15.78
CA THR A 277 30.84 33.18 -15.09
C THR A 277 32.06 33.04 -15.93
#